data_7e4c1a5883c20d33a7bef2c82fa45169
#
_entry.id   7e4c1a5883c20d33a7bef2c82fa45169
#
_cell.length_a   1.000
_cell.length_b   1.000
_cell.length_c   1.000
_cell.angle_alpha   90.00
_cell.angle_beta   90.00
_cell.angle_gamma   90.00
#
_symmetry.space_group_name_H-M   'P 1'
#
loop_
_entity.id
_entity.type
_entity.pdbx_description
1 polymer ?
#
loop_
_entity_poly.entity_id
_entity_poly.type
_entity_poly.pdbx_seq_one_letter_code
_entity_poly.pdbx_strand_id
1 'polypeptide(L)'
;MEILPHRYPMLLVDRMLELEPMKRAVGIKNVTMNDPYFQGHFPGNPIMPGVLLCEAMAQVAGVALLYPEEHRGMTPMFTGMDKVRFRLSVRPGDTFRSEIEILKIKGNVGKIACRGYVGDELAVQGEFMFYLSPKKDNQADQKA
;
A
#
# COMPACT_ATOMS: atom_id res chain seq x y z
N MET A 1 2.08 -12.55 -2.01
CA MET A 1 0.93 -12.80 -2.90
C MET A 1 -0.18 -13.64 -2.25
N GLU A 2 0.11 -14.35 -1.18
CA GLU A 2 -0.92 -15.12 -0.44
C GLU A 2 -1.78 -14.24 0.48
N ILE A 3 -1.26 -13.07 0.86
CA ILE A 3 -1.91 -12.16 1.82
C ILE A 3 -2.67 -11.05 1.09
N LEU A 4 -2.01 -10.34 0.17
CA LEU A 4 -2.63 -9.25 -0.59
C LEU A 4 -3.45 -9.79 -1.76
N PRO A 5 -4.66 -9.25 -2.00
CA PRO A 5 -5.46 -9.61 -3.18
C PRO A 5 -4.92 -9.02 -4.48
N HIS A 6 -4.06 -8.00 -4.38
CA HIS A 6 -3.51 -7.27 -5.53
C HIS A 6 -2.66 -8.18 -6.44
N ARG A 7 -2.70 -7.90 -7.75
CA ARG A 7 -1.91 -8.60 -8.78
C ARG A 7 -1.33 -7.58 -9.75
N TYR A 8 -0.37 -8.01 -10.56
CA TYR A 8 0.18 -7.17 -11.62
C TYR A 8 -0.95 -6.55 -12.48
N PRO A 9 -0.91 -5.25 -12.83
CA PRO A 9 0.17 -4.30 -12.56
C PRO A 9 0.00 -3.49 -11.27
N MET A 10 -0.94 -3.86 -10.40
CA MET A 10 -1.28 -3.11 -9.18
C MET A 10 -0.62 -3.63 -7.91
N LEU A 11 0.17 -4.70 -7.97
CA LEU A 11 0.94 -5.16 -6.81
C LEU A 11 2.21 -4.32 -6.69
N LEU A 12 2.30 -3.49 -5.66
CA LEU A 12 3.36 -2.50 -5.46
C LEU A 12 4.21 -2.78 -4.21
N VAL A 13 4.30 -4.04 -3.79
CA VAL A 13 5.18 -4.48 -2.70
C VAL A 13 6.06 -5.60 -3.22
N ASP A 14 7.37 -5.38 -3.23
CA ASP A 14 8.33 -6.39 -3.68
C ASP A 14 8.85 -7.24 -2.53
N ARG A 15 8.98 -6.64 -1.34
CA ARG A 15 9.47 -7.35 -0.16
C ARG A 15 9.01 -6.66 1.13
N MET A 16 8.62 -7.46 2.10
CA MET A 16 8.44 -7.00 3.48
C MET A 16 9.77 -7.10 4.22
N LEU A 17 10.16 -6.03 4.90
CA LEU A 17 11.39 -5.98 5.70
C LEU A 17 11.10 -6.25 7.17
N GLU A 18 10.00 -5.70 7.68
CA GLU A 18 9.56 -5.87 9.05
C GLU A 18 8.04 -6.03 9.09
N LEU A 19 7.57 -6.89 9.96
CA LEU A 19 6.14 -7.13 10.12
C LEU A 19 5.83 -7.43 11.58
N GLU A 20 5.02 -6.59 12.16
CA GLU A 20 4.40 -6.80 13.47
C GLU A 20 2.88 -6.75 13.25
N PRO A 21 2.23 -7.92 13.14
CA PRO A 21 0.81 -7.98 12.75
C PRO A 21 -0.07 -7.08 13.59
N MET A 22 -0.97 -6.34 12.95
CA MET A 22 -1.91 -5.41 13.56
C MET A 22 -1.26 -4.21 14.27
N LYS A 23 0.06 -4.00 14.12
CA LYS A 23 0.79 -2.88 14.75
C LYS A 23 1.60 -2.04 13.77
N ARG A 24 2.57 -2.65 13.09
CA ARG A 24 3.46 -1.93 12.19
C ARG A 24 4.02 -2.84 11.11
N ALA A 25 4.46 -2.23 10.04
CA ALA A 25 5.10 -2.94 8.95
C ALA A 25 6.05 -2.02 8.18
N VAL A 26 7.08 -2.61 7.61
CA VAL A 26 8.00 -1.94 6.68
C VAL A 26 8.15 -2.82 5.45
N GLY A 27 7.94 -2.22 4.28
CA GLY A 27 8.08 -2.92 3.00
C GLY A 27 8.71 -2.03 1.95
N ILE A 28 9.16 -2.64 0.87
CA ILE A 28 9.79 -1.91 -0.24
C ILE A 28 9.13 -2.22 -1.57
N LYS A 29 9.19 -1.22 -2.45
CA LYS A 29 8.95 -1.32 -3.89
C LYS A 29 10.21 -0.86 -4.62
N ASN A 30 10.78 -1.72 -5.44
CA ASN A 30 11.88 -1.36 -6.33
C ASN A 30 11.29 -0.73 -7.60
N VAL A 31 11.53 0.57 -7.78
CA VAL A 31 10.97 1.33 -8.89
C VAL A 31 11.85 1.15 -10.12
N THR A 32 11.25 0.68 -11.23
CA THR A 32 11.99 0.41 -12.45
C THR A 32 11.28 1.00 -13.68
N MET A 33 12.06 1.24 -14.77
CA MET A 33 11.48 1.66 -16.05
C MET A 33 10.52 0.65 -16.65
N ASN A 34 10.54 -0.60 -16.18
CA ASN A 34 9.61 -1.64 -16.61
C ASN A 34 8.22 -1.51 -15.99
N ASP A 35 8.05 -0.64 -15.00
CA ASP A 35 6.73 -0.36 -14.45
C ASP A 35 5.86 0.35 -15.50
N PRO A 36 4.65 -0.16 -15.80
CA PRO A 36 3.87 0.28 -16.95
C PRO A 36 3.40 1.74 -16.90
N TYR A 37 3.25 2.34 -15.72
CA TYR A 37 2.78 3.71 -15.59
C TYR A 37 3.78 4.76 -16.08
N PHE A 38 5.06 4.43 -16.25
CA PHE A 38 6.06 5.37 -16.75
C PHE A 38 5.91 5.69 -18.23
N GLN A 39 5.14 4.91 -18.98
CA GLN A 39 4.85 5.20 -20.38
C GLN A 39 4.10 6.51 -20.54
N GLY A 40 3.23 6.84 -19.59
CA GLY A 40 2.40 8.04 -19.65
C GLY A 40 2.72 9.09 -18.59
N HIS A 41 3.53 8.78 -17.60
CA HIS A 41 3.74 9.67 -16.43
C HIS A 41 5.22 9.89 -16.14
N PHE A 42 5.94 10.70 -16.89
CA PHE A 42 5.56 11.42 -18.10
C PHE A 42 6.53 11.11 -19.22
N PRO A 43 6.18 11.24 -20.52
CA PRO A 43 7.11 11.00 -21.62
C PRO A 43 8.41 11.81 -21.44
N GLY A 44 9.56 11.12 -21.43
CA GLY A 44 10.87 11.76 -21.23
C GLY A 44 11.18 12.23 -19.80
N ASN A 45 10.24 12.09 -18.87
CA ASN A 45 10.40 12.49 -17.46
C ASN A 45 9.65 11.49 -16.54
N PRO A 46 10.21 10.29 -16.32
CA PRO A 46 9.53 9.26 -15.55
C PRO A 46 9.51 9.61 -14.05
N ILE A 47 8.31 9.79 -13.54
CA ILE A 47 8.05 10.04 -12.12
C ILE A 47 6.97 9.06 -11.66
N MET A 48 7.18 8.37 -10.56
CA MET A 48 6.15 7.49 -10.00
C MET A 48 4.97 8.35 -9.54
N PRO A 49 3.74 8.06 -10.03
CA PRO A 49 2.57 8.82 -9.62
C PRO A 49 2.40 8.86 -8.11
N GLY A 50 2.17 10.06 -7.55
CA GLY A 50 2.02 10.23 -6.10
C GLY A 50 0.90 9.37 -5.54
N VAL A 51 -0.20 9.21 -6.26
CA VAL A 51 -1.31 8.35 -5.85
C VAL A 51 -0.90 6.88 -5.75
N LEU A 52 0.06 6.43 -6.57
CA LEU A 52 0.61 5.07 -6.48
C LEU A 52 1.63 4.93 -5.36
N LEU A 53 2.30 5.99 -4.94
CA LEU A 53 3.10 5.97 -3.70
C LEU A 53 2.19 5.74 -2.49
N CYS A 54 1.04 6.41 -2.45
CA CYS A 54 0.03 6.18 -1.41
C CYS A 54 -0.48 4.75 -1.46
N GLU A 55 -0.75 4.22 -2.65
CA GLU A 55 -1.19 2.84 -2.84
C GLU A 55 -0.13 1.84 -2.36
N ALA A 56 1.15 2.07 -2.68
CA ALA A 56 2.24 1.20 -2.23
C ALA A 56 2.31 1.16 -0.69
N MET A 57 2.21 2.30 -0.03
CA MET A 57 2.16 2.37 1.44
C MET A 57 0.94 1.65 2.00
N ALA A 58 -0.22 1.83 1.38
CA ALA A 58 -1.45 1.16 1.80
C ALA A 58 -1.36 -0.36 1.67
N GLN A 59 -0.68 -0.86 0.65
CA GLN A 59 -0.48 -2.30 0.49
C GLN A 59 0.43 -2.88 1.57
N VAL A 60 1.48 -2.18 1.96
CA VAL A 60 2.31 -2.58 3.09
C VAL A 60 1.49 -2.66 4.38
N ALA A 61 0.63 -1.66 4.61
CA ALA A 61 -0.32 -1.70 5.72
C ALA A 61 -1.29 -2.88 5.59
N GLY A 62 -1.75 -3.15 4.37
CA GLY A 62 -2.62 -4.29 4.07
C GLY A 62 -2.01 -5.62 4.49
N VAL A 63 -0.71 -5.80 4.33
CA VAL A 63 -0.03 -7.02 4.80
C VAL A 63 -0.17 -7.15 6.32
N ALA A 64 0.07 -6.07 7.08
CA ALA A 64 -0.07 -6.11 8.54
C ALA A 64 -1.51 -6.38 8.99
N LEU A 65 -2.50 -5.85 8.24
CA LEU A 65 -3.92 -6.02 8.56
C LEU A 65 -4.47 -7.39 8.18
N LEU A 66 -3.99 -7.98 7.10
CA LEU A 66 -4.48 -9.25 6.56
C LEU A 66 -3.64 -10.45 6.99
N TYR A 67 -2.51 -10.21 7.65
CA TYR A 67 -1.63 -11.29 8.11
C TYR A 67 -2.32 -12.26 9.08
N PRO A 68 -3.11 -11.80 10.07
CA PRO A 68 -3.88 -12.71 10.90
C PRO A 68 -4.83 -13.57 10.06
N GLU A 69 -4.88 -14.86 10.38
CA GLU A 69 -5.65 -15.85 9.59
C GLU A 69 -7.13 -15.48 9.47
N GLU A 70 -7.73 -14.95 10.53
CA GLU A 70 -9.12 -14.51 10.53
C GLU A 70 -9.41 -13.37 9.56
N HIS A 71 -8.40 -12.60 9.15
CA HIS A 71 -8.56 -11.50 8.20
C HIS A 71 -8.22 -11.86 6.77
N ARG A 72 -7.64 -13.02 6.52
CA ARG A 72 -7.26 -13.45 5.17
C ARG A 72 -8.50 -13.62 4.30
N GLY A 73 -8.38 -13.13 3.07
CA GLY A 73 -9.52 -13.11 2.13
C GLY A 73 -10.42 -11.88 2.25
N MET A 74 -10.23 -11.04 3.26
CA MET A 74 -10.86 -9.73 3.33
C MET A 74 -10.21 -8.77 2.34
N THR A 75 -10.94 -7.73 1.95
CA THR A 75 -10.43 -6.69 1.04
C THR A 75 -10.28 -5.38 1.81
N PRO A 76 -9.06 -4.84 1.92
CA PRO A 76 -8.86 -3.52 2.50
C PRO A 76 -9.24 -2.44 1.48
N MET A 77 -10.03 -1.48 1.92
CA MET A 77 -10.50 -0.38 1.08
C MET A 77 -10.22 0.95 1.76
N PHE A 78 -9.74 1.93 0.99
CA PHE A 78 -9.61 3.30 1.48
C PHE A 78 -11.00 3.90 1.75
N THR A 79 -11.13 4.59 2.88
CA THR A 79 -12.30 5.39 3.19
C THR A 79 -11.97 6.87 3.34
N GLY A 80 -10.71 7.21 3.52
CA GLY A 80 -10.26 8.58 3.60
C GLY A 80 -8.76 8.71 3.68
N MET A 81 -8.26 9.91 3.42
CA MET A 81 -6.85 10.26 3.48
C MET A 81 -6.72 11.66 4.05
N ASP A 82 -5.87 11.82 5.06
CA ASP A 82 -5.59 13.09 5.71
C ASP A 82 -4.11 13.40 5.73
N LYS A 83 -3.78 14.69 5.76
CA LYS A 83 -2.40 15.19 5.98
C LYS A 83 -1.40 14.60 4.99
N VAL A 84 -1.84 14.32 3.76
CA VAL A 84 -0.96 13.80 2.72
C VAL A 84 -0.08 14.93 2.20
N ARG A 85 1.23 14.67 2.18
CA ARG A 85 2.25 15.60 1.65
C ARG A 85 3.25 14.84 0.80
N PHE A 86 3.46 15.32 -0.41
CA PHE A 86 4.47 14.83 -1.34
C PHE A 86 5.66 15.77 -1.30
N ARG A 87 6.85 15.26 -0.95
CA ARG A 87 8.05 16.06 -0.71
C ARG A 87 9.17 15.79 -1.68
N LEU A 88 9.20 14.62 -2.29
CA LEU A 88 10.27 14.17 -3.17
C LEU A 88 9.65 13.34 -4.29
N SER A 89 10.14 13.55 -5.51
CA SER A 89 9.77 12.71 -6.66
C SER A 89 10.51 11.38 -6.57
N VAL A 90 9.79 10.28 -6.75
CA VAL A 90 10.35 8.92 -6.82
C VAL A 90 10.48 8.53 -8.30
N ARG A 91 11.63 8.04 -8.68
CA ARG A 91 12.00 7.78 -10.07
C ARG A 91 12.53 6.36 -10.26
N PRO A 92 12.55 5.85 -11.52
CA PRO A 92 13.18 4.58 -11.79
C PRO A 92 14.63 4.52 -11.26
N GLY A 93 14.98 3.42 -10.61
CA GLY A 93 16.24 3.24 -9.92
C GLY A 93 16.16 3.48 -8.42
N ASP A 94 15.09 4.11 -7.93
CA ASP A 94 14.86 4.30 -6.49
C ASP A 94 14.24 3.06 -5.87
N THR A 95 14.59 2.81 -4.61
CA THR A 95 13.86 1.88 -3.76
C THR A 95 12.97 2.67 -2.82
N PHE A 96 11.67 2.51 -2.99
CA PHE A 96 10.67 3.18 -2.16
C PHE A 96 10.37 2.33 -0.93
N ARG A 97 10.70 2.84 0.27
CA ARG A 97 10.46 2.15 1.54
C ARG A 97 9.26 2.75 2.24
N SER A 98 8.28 1.93 2.52
CA SER A 98 7.05 2.29 3.24
C SER A 98 7.17 1.86 4.70
N GLU A 99 7.01 2.81 5.62
CA GLU A 99 6.93 2.56 7.06
C GLU A 99 5.53 2.87 7.53
N ILE A 100 4.86 1.87 8.10
CA ILE A 100 3.45 1.93 8.44
C ILE A 100 3.26 1.65 9.92
N GLU A 101 2.43 2.47 10.55
CA GLU A 101 1.98 2.25 11.92
C GLU A 101 0.45 2.25 11.97
N ILE A 102 -0.13 1.22 12.57
CA ILE A 102 -1.57 1.14 12.78
C ILE A 102 -1.90 1.93 14.04
N LEU A 103 -2.62 3.05 13.88
CA LEU A 103 -2.93 3.98 14.97
C LEU A 103 -4.15 3.54 15.77
N LYS A 104 -5.18 3.06 15.06
CA LYS A 104 -6.45 2.72 15.69
C LYS A 104 -7.21 1.70 14.85
N ILE A 105 -7.82 0.72 15.52
CA ILE A 105 -8.75 -0.22 14.91
C ILE A 105 -9.97 -0.33 15.81
N LYS A 106 -11.15 -0.20 15.19
CA LYS A 106 -12.43 -0.44 15.85
C LYS A 106 -13.33 -1.22 14.91
N GLY A 107 -13.56 -2.50 15.22
CA GLY A 107 -14.25 -3.40 14.31
C GLY A 107 -13.45 -3.57 13.01
N ASN A 108 -14.09 -3.30 11.88
CA ASN A 108 -13.48 -3.41 10.54
C ASN A 108 -12.96 -2.06 10.01
N VAL A 109 -12.98 -1.01 10.81
CA VAL A 109 -12.52 0.34 10.44
C VAL A 109 -11.27 0.68 11.21
N GLY A 110 -10.36 1.41 10.57
CA GLY A 110 -9.16 1.82 11.26
C GLY A 110 -8.43 2.97 10.58
N LYS A 111 -7.36 3.39 11.23
CA LYS A 111 -6.51 4.49 10.81
C LYS A 111 -5.04 4.08 10.90
N ILE A 112 -4.28 4.44 9.87
CA ILE A 112 -2.85 4.15 9.77
C ILE A 112 -2.08 5.44 9.53
N ALA A 113 -0.86 5.51 10.08
CA ALA A 113 0.12 6.53 9.72
C ALA A 113 1.12 5.92 8.75
N CYS A 114 1.40 6.63 7.66
CA CYS A 114 2.26 6.17 6.59
C CYS A 114 3.38 7.16 6.32
N ARG A 115 4.60 6.65 6.15
CA ARG A 115 5.75 7.41 5.69
C ARG A 115 6.50 6.61 4.63
N GLY A 116 6.78 7.27 3.50
CA GLY A 116 7.52 6.68 2.39
C GLY A 116 8.86 7.39 2.19
N TYR A 117 9.92 6.61 2.04
CA TYR A 117 11.28 7.11 1.96
C TYR A 117 12.00 6.61 0.70
N VAL A 118 12.90 7.44 0.20
CA VAL A 118 13.96 7.04 -0.71
C VAL A 118 15.29 7.28 0.01
N GLY A 119 16.01 6.21 0.35
CA GLY A 119 17.14 6.30 1.26
C GLY A 119 16.67 6.83 2.62
N ASP A 120 17.30 7.91 3.09
CA ASP A 120 16.94 8.57 4.34
C ASP A 120 15.99 9.77 4.14
N GLU A 121 15.62 10.08 2.89
CA GLU A 121 14.77 11.22 2.58
C GLU A 121 13.30 10.85 2.56
N LEU A 122 12.50 11.61 3.31
CA LEU A 122 11.05 11.46 3.33
C LEU A 122 10.46 11.95 2.00
N ALA A 123 9.86 11.04 1.24
CA ALA A 123 9.24 11.35 -0.04
C ALA A 123 7.76 11.69 0.09
N VAL A 124 7.05 11.00 0.94
CA VAL A 124 5.60 11.17 1.13
C VAL A 124 5.20 10.75 2.54
N GLN A 125 4.19 11.40 3.08
CA GLN A 125 3.59 11.01 4.36
C GLN A 125 2.08 11.25 4.32
N GLY A 126 1.36 10.57 5.20
CA GLY A 126 -0.08 10.76 5.34
C GLY A 126 -0.68 9.87 6.42
N GLU A 127 -1.96 10.12 6.69
CA GLU A 127 -2.79 9.27 7.53
C GLU A 127 -3.94 8.74 6.68
N PHE A 128 -4.10 7.42 6.63
CA PHE A 128 -5.12 6.79 5.81
C PHE A 128 -6.14 6.08 6.69
N MET A 129 -7.41 6.23 6.32
CA MET A 129 -8.51 5.48 6.93
C MET A 129 -8.89 4.35 6.01
N PHE A 130 -9.21 3.20 6.61
CA PHE A 130 -9.54 2.00 5.86
C PHE A 130 -10.76 1.29 6.43
N TYR A 131 -11.37 0.46 5.59
CA TYR A 131 -12.40 -0.50 5.93
C TYR A 131 -11.99 -1.88 5.41
N LEU A 132 -12.05 -2.88 6.30
CA LEU A 132 -11.85 -4.27 5.88
C LEU A 132 -13.20 -4.86 5.48
N SER A 133 -13.40 -5.00 4.17
CA SER A 133 -14.60 -5.63 3.63
C SER A 133 -14.60 -7.12 3.98
N PRO A 134 -15.73 -7.68 4.45
CA PRO A 134 -15.83 -9.10 4.77
C PRO A 134 -15.47 -9.99 3.57
N LYS A 135 -15.06 -11.22 3.86
CA LYS A 135 -14.84 -12.24 2.82
C LYS A 135 -16.11 -12.40 2.01
N LYS A 136 -15.96 -12.46 0.67
CA LYS A 136 -17.08 -12.82 -0.20
C LYS A 136 -17.43 -14.28 0.06
N ASP A 137 -18.69 -14.55 0.33
CA ASP A 137 -19.20 -15.91 0.32
C ASP A 137 -19.12 -16.45 -1.12
N ASN A 138 -18.53 -17.65 -1.27
CA ASN A 138 -18.43 -18.31 -2.58
C ASN A 138 -19.79 -18.53 -3.28
N GLN A 139 -20.90 -18.33 -2.56
CA GLN A 139 -22.25 -18.43 -3.10
C GLN A 139 -22.72 -17.17 -3.84
N ALA A 140 -22.10 -16.00 -3.57
CA ALA A 140 -22.47 -14.77 -4.26
C ALA A 140 -21.93 -14.70 -5.69
N ASP A 141 -20.80 -15.36 -5.96
CA ASP A 141 -20.20 -15.43 -7.30
C ASP A 141 -20.94 -16.37 -8.26
N GLN A 142 -21.83 -17.22 -7.76
CA GLN A 142 -22.63 -18.13 -8.60
C GLN A 142 -23.93 -17.51 -9.11
N LYS A 143 -24.28 -16.30 -8.68
CA LYS A 143 -25.51 -15.59 -9.09
C LYS A 143 -25.28 -14.41 -10.02
N ALA A 144 -24.04 -14.17 -10.42
CA ALA A 144 -23.71 -13.09 -11.33
C ALA A 144 -23.73 -13.54 -12.79
#